data_b2a94ee8c1a5853687051cec03234d8d
#
_entry.id   b2a94ee8c1a5853687051cec03234d8d
#
_cell.length_a   1.000
_cell.length_b   1.000
_cell.length_c   1.000
_cell.angle_alpha   90.00
_cell.angle_beta   90.00
_cell.angle_gamma   90.00
#
_symmetry.space_group_name_H-M   'P 1'
#
loop_
_entity.id
_entity.type
_entity.pdbx_description
1 polymer ?
#
loop_
_entity_poly.entity_id
_entity_poly.type
_entity_poly.pdbx_seq_one_letter_code
_entity_poly.pdbx_strand_id
1 'polypeptide(L)'
;MLREHIFGSGTVNPRCGSSDVLHAAWCGVAMSKNQPRCHCGDEMKRNGTTSKGTTRWRCKHCGASSVKRRSDITNSTVFAAFIDHLTTGASLDTVASRVGCSPRTLQRRFEPFWLVDVPDPTIGHIGRVYDQVFLDGTYTAGGCLIIAATIDHVIAWHWCKHETTRDYQRLLERIEAPLIAVIDGGQGAFSAIKKCWPTTKIQRCLVHAQRVVRRYTTSRPRTDAGRTIYRLALKLTRITTLDQAAAWGAQLHEFSTIYRSWMDEKTTVKDPKTGTWTRTWTHHNVRKAYNSLNHLWRSELLFVYLNPPDGVLDTHRIKATTNSLEGGINSQIKLLARTHRGRSGERQRRMLDWWLYLKTELPDDPARIARQSNWGQDQLAKVSTLTQHENQADHETGRPALYDNAIDTNYTHSIGIQKGQI
;
A
#
# COMPACT_ATOMS: atom_id res chain seq x y z
N MET A 1 -10.82 -32.53 -58.54
CA MET A 1 -9.34 -32.47 -58.56
C MET A 1 -8.89 -31.26 -57.81
N LEU A 2 -7.93 -31.48 -56.92
CA LEU A 2 -7.12 -30.58 -56.11
C LEU A 2 -7.54 -30.45 -54.64
N ARG A 3 -6.57 -30.83 -53.84
CA ARG A 3 -6.56 -31.14 -52.43
C ARG A 3 -6.56 -29.87 -51.54
N GLU A 4 -7.34 -29.94 -50.50
CA GLU A 4 -7.31 -29.07 -49.32
C GLU A 4 -6.04 -29.31 -48.49
N HIS A 5 -5.41 -28.24 -48.00
CA HIS A 5 -4.49 -28.28 -46.88
C HIS A 5 -5.15 -27.60 -45.67
N ILE A 6 -5.35 -28.39 -44.65
CA ILE A 6 -5.88 -28.02 -43.34
C ILE A 6 -4.75 -27.31 -42.55
N PHE A 7 -4.97 -26.09 -42.14
CA PHE A 7 -4.17 -25.44 -41.08
C PHE A 7 -4.96 -25.43 -39.77
N GLY A 8 -4.40 -26.09 -38.77
CA GLY A 8 -4.94 -26.18 -37.44
C GLY A 8 -4.90 -24.86 -36.71
N SER A 9 -6.04 -24.47 -36.17
CA SER A 9 -6.21 -23.31 -35.28
C SER A 9 -5.70 -23.65 -33.89
N GLY A 10 -4.51 -23.13 -33.54
CA GLY A 10 -4.04 -23.10 -32.16
C GLY A 10 -4.72 -21.98 -31.42
N THR A 11 -5.61 -22.32 -30.51
CA THR A 11 -6.18 -21.36 -29.53
C THR A 11 -5.12 -20.91 -28.53
N VAL A 12 -4.72 -19.65 -28.64
CA VAL A 12 -3.88 -19.00 -27.65
C VAL A 12 -4.76 -18.58 -26.49
N ASN A 13 -4.50 -19.12 -25.32
CA ASN A 13 -5.17 -18.79 -24.07
C ASN A 13 -4.51 -17.55 -23.45
N PRO A 14 -5.18 -16.39 -23.32
CA PRO A 14 -4.58 -15.20 -22.71
C PRO A 14 -4.84 -15.19 -21.21
N ARG A 15 -4.04 -15.93 -20.46
CA ARG A 15 -3.93 -15.75 -19.01
C ARG A 15 -2.46 -15.85 -18.60
N CYS A 16 -1.74 -14.76 -18.81
CA CYS A 16 -0.48 -14.53 -18.12
C CYS A 16 -0.62 -13.19 -17.38
N GLY A 17 -0.92 -13.27 -16.10
CA GLY A 17 -0.94 -12.12 -15.20
C GLY A 17 0.47 -11.62 -14.95
N SER A 18 0.60 -10.34 -14.68
CA SER A 18 1.82 -9.55 -14.47
C SER A 18 2.76 -10.01 -13.32
N SER A 19 2.64 -11.23 -12.83
CA SER A 19 3.57 -11.84 -11.86
C SER A 19 4.80 -12.51 -12.50
N ASP A 20 4.81 -12.68 -13.82
CA ASP A 20 5.83 -13.50 -14.47
C ASP A 20 7.17 -12.80 -14.75
N VAL A 21 7.22 -11.46 -14.70
CA VAL A 21 8.46 -10.71 -14.96
C VAL A 21 9.50 -10.93 -13.84
N LEU A 22 9.07 -11.13 -12.61
CA LEU A 22 9.99 -11.46 -11.49
C LEU A 22 10.32 -12.97 -11.44
N HIS A 23 9.44 -13.82 -11.97
CA HIS A 23 9.67 -15.26 -12.00
C HIS A 23 10.60 -15.69 -13.15
N ALA A 24 10.56 -15.01 -14.30
CA ALA A 24 11.41 -15.32 -15.45
C ALA A 24 12.92 -15.12 -15.18
N ALA A 25 13.28 -14.24 -14.25
CA ALA A 25 14.68 -14.04 -13.84
C ALA A 25 15.25 -15.21 -13.01
N TRP A 26 14.40 -16.14 -12.56
CA TRP A 26 14.77 -17.24 -11.66
C TRP A 26 14.62 -18.65 -12.22
N CYS A 27 13.98 -18.81 -13.38
CA CYS A 27 13.87 -20.13 -14.02
C CYS A 27 15.18 -20.54 -14.68
N GLY A 28 15.93 -21.38 -14.00
CA GLY A 28 16.82 -22.36 -14.64
C GLY A 28 18.28 -22.00 -14.87
N VAL A 29 18.99 -21.60 -13.80
CA VAL A 29 20.43 -21.88 -13.77
C VAL A 29 20.76 -22.54 -12.44
N ALA A 30 20.95 -23.86 -12.48
CA ALA A 30 21.63 -24.58 -11.40
C ALA A 30 23.02 -23.95 -11.25
N MET A 31 23.17 -23.04 -10.28
CA MET A 31 24.45 -22.38 -10.03
C MET A 31 25.46 -23.45 -9.61
N SER A 32 26.43 -23.74 -10.44
CA SER A 32 27.60 -24.46 -9.98
C SER A 32 28.17 -23.65 -8.81
N LYS A 33 28.28 -24.25 -7.63
CA LYS A 33 28.58 -23.59 -6.35
C LYS A 33 29.86 -22.72 -6.35
N ASN A 34 30.66 -22.70 -7.43
CA ASN A 34 31.96 -22.08 -7.47
C ASN A 34 32.22 -21.15 -8.67
N GLN A 35 31.29 -20.93 -9.57
CA GLN A 35 31.53 -20.13 -10.77
C GLN A 35 31.03 -18.69 -10.62
N PRO A 36 31.91 -17.65 -10.61
CA PRO A 36 31.49 -16.27 -10.47
C PRO A 36 30.83 -15.74 -11.75
N ARG A 37 29.92 -14.79 -11.64
CA ARG A 37 29.40 -14.01 -12.76
C ARG A 37 30.11 -12.68 -12.90
N CYS A 38 30.24 -12.22 -14.16
CA CYS A 38 30.77 -10.92 -14.50
C CYS A 38 29.75 -9.80 -14.24
N HIS A 39 30.21 -8.55 -14.17
CA HIS A 39 29.34 -7.37 -14.09
C HIS A 39 28.43 -7.18 -15.32
N CYS A 40 28.81 -7.79 -16.47
CA CYS A 40 27.97 -7.81 -17.66
C CYS A 40 26.89 -8.90 -17.65
N GLY A 41 26.76 -9.68 -16.56
CA GLY A 41 25.79 -10.76 -16.40
C GLY A 41 26.27 -12.16 -16.79
N ASP A 42 27.33 -12.27 -17.60
CA ASP A 42 27.85 -13.54 -18.10
C ASP A 42 28.64 -14.35 -17.06
N GLU A 43 28.66 -15.67 -17.21
CA GLU A 43 29.47 -16.56 -16.39
C GLU A 43 30.94 -16.42 -16.71
N MET A 44 31.78 -16.24 -15.67
CA MET A 44 33.22 -16.18 -15.83
C MET A 44 33.82 -17.58 -15.89
N LYS A 45 34.76 -17.81 -16.81
CA LYS A 45 35.47 -19.07 -16.93
C LYS A 45 36.82 -19.03 -16.20
N ARG A 46 37.29 -20.19 -15.73
CA ARG A 46 38.64 -20.33 -15.15
C ARG A 46 39.67 -19.89 -16.16
N ASN A 47 40.60 -19.05 -15.72
CA ASN A 47 41.67 -18.50 -16.54
C ASN A 47 43.03 -18.57 -15.77
N GLY A 48 43.43 -19.78 -15.41
CA GLY A 48 44.64 -20.03 -14.67
C GLY A 48 44.56 -19.75 -13.18
N THR A 49 45.72 -19.65 -12.54
CA THR A 49 45.89 -19.34 -11.13
C THR A 49 46.85 -18.16 -10.95
N THR A 50 46.76 -17.48 -9.83
CA THR A 50 47.74 -16.48 -9.40
C THR A 50 48.99 -17.17 -8.86
N SER A 51 50.10 -16.40 -8.68
CA SER A 51 51.29 -16.87 -8.01
C SER A 51 51.07 -17.40 -6.59
N LYS A 52 49.96 -17.00 -5.94
CA LYS A 52 49.51 -17.47 -4.62
C LYS A 52 48.55 -18.67 -4.70
N GLY A 53 48.42 -19.33 -5.87
CA GLY A 53 47.53 -20.50 -6.02
C GLY A 53 46.03 -20.20 -6.11
N THR A 54 45.60 -18.93 -6.11
CA THR A 54 44.18 -18.55 -6.18
C THR A 54 43.67 -18.64 -7.63
N THR A 55 42.55 -19.27 -7.85
CA THR A 55 41.91 -19.37 -9.18
C THR A 55 41.59 -17.99 -9.74
N ARG A 56 42.04 -17.71 -10.96
CA ARG A 56 41.73 -16.54 -11.75
C ARG A 56 40.55 -16.87 -12.67
N TRP A 57 39.64 -15.91 -12.81
CA TRP A 57 38.43 -16.02 -13.63
C TRP A 57 38.45 -14.91 -14.69
N ARG A 58 37.94 -15.18 -15.90
CA ARG A 58 37.83 -14.23 -17.01
C ARG A 58 36.46 -14.33 -17.66
N CYS A 59 35.80 -13.20 -17.88
CA CYS A 59 34.61 -13.09 -18.70
C CYS A 59 34.99 -13.20 -20.19
N LYS A 60 34.31 -14.04 -20.94
CA LYS A 60 34.56 -14.16 -22.41
C LYS A 60 33.91 -13.02 -23.17
N HIS A 61 32.81 -12.43 -22.64
CA HIS A 61 32.10 -11.37 -23.32
C HIS A 61 32.81 -10.00 -23.19
N CYS A 62 33.05 -9.53 -21.98
CA CYS A 62 33.64 -8.20 -21.75
C CYS A 62 35.14 -8.20 -21.39
N GLY A 63 35.79 -9.37 -21.33
CA GLY A 63 37.21 -9.49 -21.00
C GLY A 63 37.58 -9.26 -19.53
N ALA A 64 36.65 -8.88 -18.68
CA ALA A 64 36.91 -8.60 -17.26
C ALA A 64 37.52 -9.82 -16.56
N SER A 65 38.56 -9.58 -15.71
CA SER A 65 39.25 -10.61 -14.94
C SER A 65 39.07 -10.40 -13.44
N SER A 66 38.92 -11.49 -12.66
CA SER A 66 38.79 -11.47 -11.22
C SER A 66 39.45 -12.68 -10.59
N VAL A 67 39.98 -12.51 -9.39
CA VAL A 67 40.53 -13.61 -8.56
C VAL A 67 39.57 -13.98 -7.43
N LYS A 68 38.55 -13.20 -7.21
CA LYS A 68 37.52 -13.41 -6.17
C LYS A 68 36.13 -13.24 -6.76
N ARG A 69 35.17 -13.88 -6.13
CA ARG A 69 33.75 -13.56 -6.32
C ARG A 69 33.56 -12.08 -5.97
N ARG A 70 33.10 -11.26 -6.93
CA ARG A 70 32.95 -9.82 -6.71
C ARG A 70 31.86 -9.60 -5.65
N SER A 71 32.14 -8.77 -4.67
CA SER A 71 31.22 -8.46 -3.59
C SER A 71 29.88 -7.88 -4.09
N ASP A 72 29.94 -7.04 -5.14
CA ASP A 72 28.77 -6.46 -5.78
C ASP A 72 27.83 -7.51 -6.39
N ILE A 73 28.37 -8.56 -7.03
CA ILE A 73 27.55 -9.68 -7.58
C ILE A 73 26.94 -10.48 -6.44
N THR A 74 27.71 -10.75 -5.39
CA THR A 74 27.21 -11.47 -4.22
C THR A 74 26.12 -10.67 -3.53
N ASN A 75 26.31 -9.36 -3.35
CA ASN A 75 25.34 -8.47 -2.76
C ASN A 75 24.08 -8.37 -3.62
N SER A 76 24.20 -8.28 -4.95
CA SER A 76 23.04 -8.27 -5.86
C SER A 76 22.19 -9.53 -5.70
N THR A 77 22.81 -10.72 -5.65
CA THR A 77 22.10 -11.99 -5.46
C THR A 77 21.40 -12.05 -4.09
N VAL A 78 22.09 -11.62 -3.03
CA VAL A 78 21.54 -11.63 -1.67
C VAL A 78 20.46 -10.55 -1.52
N PHE A 79 20.61 -9.40 -2.18
CA PHE A 79 19.61 -8.34 -2.17
C PHE A 79 18.33 -8.77 -2.92
N ALA A 80 18.47 -9.45 -4.07
CA ALA A 80 17.30 -10.03 -4.75
C ALA A 80 16.54 -11.01 -3.84
N ALA A 81 17.29 -11.85 -3.09
CA ALA A 81 16.71 -12.74 -2.09
C ALA A 81 16.04 -11.98 -0.92
N PHE A 82 16.58 -10.83 -0.53
CA PHE A 82 15.97 -9.93 0.45
C PHE A 82 14.63 -9.38 -0.05
N ILE A 83 14.60 -8.84 -1.26
CA ILE A 83 13.37 -8.34 -1.88
C ILE A 83 12.33 -9.45 -2.02
N ASP A 84 12.72 -10.66 -2.48
CA ASP A 84 11.82 -11.81 -2.55
C ASP A 84 11.21 -12.14 -1.18
N HIS A 85 12.04 -12.23 -0.14
CA HIS A 85 11.58 -12.44 1.23
C HIS A 85 10.56 -11.38 1.69
N LEU A 86 10.79 -10.11 1.38
CA LEU A 86 9.91 -9.01 1.78
C LEU A 86 8.56 -9.04 1.05
N THR A 87 8.57 -9.32 -0.24
CA THR A 87 7.42 -9.08 -1.12
C THR A 87 6.55 -10.32 -1.34
N THR A 88 7.11 -11.53 -1.17
CA THR A 88 6.35 -12.77 -1.33
C THR A 88 5.93 -13.40 0.00
N GLY A 89 6.49 -12.94 1.12
CA GLY A 89 6.29 -13.56 2.42
C GLY A 89 6.97 -14.93 2.58
N ALA A 90 7.91 -15.28 1.69
CA ALA A 90 8.69 -16.51 1.80
C ALA A 90 9.45 -16.56 3.14
N SER A 91 9.47 -17.72 3.78
CA SER A 91 10.16 -17.88 5.07
C SER A 91 11.67 -17.66 4.92
N LEU A 92 12.32 -17.20 5.98
CA LEU A 92 13.77 -17.00 5.98
C LEU A 92 14.52 -18.32 5.69
N ASP A 93 14.01 -19.46 6.17
CA ASP A 93 14.58 -20.79 5.91
C ASP A 93 14.51 -21.15 4.42
N THR A 94 13.36 -20.92 3.79
CA THR A 94 13.17 -21.15 2.35
C THR A 94 14.15 -20.33 1.52
N VAL A 95 14.28 -19.03 1.84
CA VAL A 95 15.19 -18.13 1.11
C VAL A 95 16.64 -18.48 1.37
N ALA A 96 17.02 -18.82 2.62
CA ALA A 96 18.37 -19.23 2.99
C ALA A 96 18.81 -20.50 2.25
N SER A 97 17.90 -21.47 2.12
CA SER A 97 18.15 -22.70 1.35
C SER A 97 18.43 -22.40 -0.13
N ARG A 98 17.66 -21.47 -0.73
CA ARG A 98 17.89 -21.02 -2.13
C ARG A 98 19.23 -20.31 -2.32
N VAL A 99 19.64 -19.51 -1.33
CA VAL A 99 20.93 -18.78 -1.37
C VAL A 99 22.12 -19.68 -1.01
N GLY A 100 21.88 -20.87 -0.41
CA GLY A 100 22.89 -21.82 0.00
C GLY A 100 23.65 -21.38 1.25
N CYS A 101 22.96 -20.80 2.24
CA CYS A 101 23.53 -20.41 3.53
C CYS A 101 22.55 -20.67 4.68
N SER A 102 23.03 -20.58 5.94
CA SER A 102 22.13 -20.70 7.08
C SER A 102 21.22 -19.47 7.22
N PRO A 103 20.00 -19.60 7.80
CA PRO A 103 19.10 -18.49 8.06
C PRO A 103 19.76 -17.36 8.86
N ARG A 104 20.55 -17.70 9.89
CA ARG A 104 21.30 -16.73 10.69
C ARG A 104 22.34 -15.96 9.86
N THR A 105 23.01 -16.62 8.92
CA THR A 105 23.96 -15.98 8.00
C THR A 105 23.21 -15.03 7.04
N LEU A 106 22.07 -15.46 6.52
CA LEU A 106 21.24 -14.66 5.63
C LEU A 106 20.72 -13.42 6.37
N GLN A 107 20.21 -13.57 7.57
CA GLN A 107 19.73 -12.48 8.40
C GLN A 107 20.81 -11.41 8.62
N ARG A 108 22.05 -11.81 8.99
CA ARG A 108 23.17 -10.85 9.12
C ARG A 108 23.50 -10.12 7.80
N ARG A 109 23.36 -10.80 6.66
CA ARG A 109 23.56 -10.17 5.36
C ARG A 109 22.45 -9.21 5.00
N PHE A 110 21.25 -9.40 5.53
CA PHE A 110 20.09 -8.53 5.32
C PHE A 110 20.13 -7.24 6.16
N GLU A 111 20.91 -7.22 7.28
CA GLU A 111 20.94 -6.05 8.18
C GLU A 111 21.22 -4.72 7.46
N PRO A 112 22.28 -4.56 6.64
CA PRO A 112 22.49 -3.31 5.94
C PRO A 112 21.42 -3.00 4.90
N PHE A 113 20.77 -4.00 4.33
CA PHE A 113 19.74 -3.81 3.29
C PHE A 113 18.47 -3.12 3.80
N TRP A 114 18.19 -3.25 5.11
CA TRP A 114 17.10 -2.51 5.73
C TRP A 114 17.29 -0.98 5.70
N LEU A 115 18.52 -0.53 5.51
CA LEU A 115 18.91 0.88 5.45
C LEU A 115 18.97 1.43 4.01
N VAL A 116 18.71 0.59 3.01
CA VAL A 116 18.59 1.04 1.61
C VAL A 116 17.27 1.80 1.46
N ASP A 117 17.37 3.06 1.07
CA ASP A 117 16.19 3.89 0.84
C ASP A 117 15.46 3.51 -0.44
N VAL A 118 14.14 3.50 -0.35
CA VAL A 118 13.26 3.30 -1.50
C VAL A 118 13.08 4.66 -2.18
N PRO A 119 13.33 4.78 -3.49
CA PRO A 119 13.17 6.04 -4.19
C PRO A 119 11.73 6.54 -4.17
N ASP A 120 11.55 7.86 -4.24
CA ASP A 120 10.27 8.46 -4.47
C ASP A 120 9.80 8.17 -5.91
N PRO A 121 8.69 7.45 -6.12
CA PRO A 121 8.24 7.07 -7.46
C PRO A 121 7.74 8.27 -8.27
N THR A 122 7.48 9.42 -7.64
CA THR A 122 6.99 10.63 -8.33
C THR A 122 8.12 11.41 -9.01
N ILE A 123 9.37 11.15 -8.66
CA ILE A 123 10.53 11.77 -9.29
C ILE A 123 10.63 11.27 -10.74
N GLY A 124 10.51 12.19 -11.71
CA GLY A 124 10.56 11.88 -13.14
C GLY A 124 9.19 11.77 -13.83
N HIS A 125 8.09 11.80 -13.08
CA HIS A 125 6.71 11.80 -13.61
C HIS A 125 6.03 13.19 -13.56
N ILE A 126 6.82 14.25 -13.60
CA ILE A 126 6.33 15.64 -13.52
C ILE A 126 5.43 15.94 -14.74
N GLY A 127 4.25 16.49 -14.46
CA GLY A 127 3.29 16.88 -15.50
C GLY A 127 2.37 15.77 -16.02
N ARG A 128 2.44 14.56 -15.46
CA ARG A 128 1.55 13.47 -15.86
C ARG A 128 0.19 13.60 -15.20
N VAL A 129 -0.85 13.83 -15.97
CA VAL A 129 -2.24 13.85 -15.54
C VAL A 129 -2.87 12.48 -15.73
N TYR A 130 -3.50 11.95 -14.68
CA TYR A 130 -4.22 10.67 -14.70
C TYR A 130 -5.71 10.88 -14.88
N ASP A 131 -6.38 10.04 -15.65
CA ASP A 131 -7.84 10.06 -15.81
C ASP A 131 -8.52 9.86 -14.45
N GLN A 132 -8.05 8.88 -13.67
CA GLN A 132 -8.62 8.55 -12.38
C GLN A 132 -7.56 8.09 -11.38
N VAL A 133 -7.61 8.65 -10.17
CA VAL A 133 -6.77 8.26 -9.04
C VAL A 133 -7.65 7.81 -7.87
N PHE A 134 -7.29 6.69 -7.27
CA PHE A 134 -7.90 6.17 -6.05
C PHE A 134 -7.06 6.57 -4.85
N LEU A 135 -7.71 7.07 -3.80
CA LEU A 135 -7.07 7.41 -2.54
C LEU A 135 -7.69 6.58 -1.42
N ASP A 136 -6.85 5.91 -0.65
CA ASP A 136 -7.28 5.13 0.51
C ASP A 136 -6.16 5.05 1.55
N GLY A 137 -6.54 4.86 2.82
CA GLY A 137 -5.62 4.69 3.92
C GLY A 137 -5.73 3.29 4.53
N THR A 138 -4.61 2.75 4.97
CA THR A 138 -4.58 1.48 5.69
C THR A 138 -3.66 1.54 6.90
N TYR A 139 -4.08 0.93 8.01
CA TYR A 139 -3.32 0.93 9.26
C TYR A 139 -2.54 -0.37 9.41
N THR A 140 -1.26 -0.24 9.75
CA THR A 140 -0.33 -1.34 10.04
C THR A 140 0.45 -1.04 11.31
N ALA A 141 1.30 -1.97 11.78
CA ALA A 141 2.22 -1.68 12.89
C ALA A 141 3.24 -0.57 12.54
N GLY A 142 3.50 -0.33 11.25
CA GLY A 142 4.31 0.80 10.78
C GLY A 142 3.62 2.16 10.88
N GLY A 143 2.31 2.22 11.13
CA GLY A 143 1.51 3.44 11.18
C GLY A 143 0.38 3.43 10.16
N CYS A 144 -0.18 4.60 9.87
CA CYS A 144 -1.13 4.79 8.79
C CYS A 144 -0.39 5.02 7.48
N LEU A 145 -0.75 4.27 6.46
CA LEU A 145 -0.22 4.33 5.10
C LEU A 145 -1.32 4.83 4.17
N ILE A 146 -1.15 6.05 3.64
CA ILE A 146 -2.04 6.63 2.63
C ILE A 146 -1.46 6.33 1.26
N ILE A 147 -2.28 5.86 0.32
CA ILE A 147 -1.87 5.42 -1.01
C ILE A 147 -2.67 6.16 -2.07
N ALA A 148 -1.98 6.63 -3.10
CA ALA A 148 -2.54 7.06 -4.36
C ALA A 148 -2.19 6.04 -5.45
N ALA A 149 -3.20 5.52 -6.15
CA ALA A 149 -3.02 4.52 -7.19
C ALA A 149 -4.00 4.73 -8.35
N THR A 150 -3.64 4.25 -9.53
CA THR A 150 -4.57 4.00 -10.62
C THR A 150 -5.20 2.61 -10.46
N ILE A 151 -5.98 2.17 -11.43
CA ILE A 151 -6.48 0.79 -11.46
C ILE A 151 -5.36 -0.23 -11.69
N ASP A 152 -4.25 0.17 -12.31
CA ASP A 152 -3.18 -0.73 -12.75
C ASP A 152 -1.96 -0.70 -11.85
N HIS A 153 -1.61 0.46 -11.28
CA HIS A 153 -0.35 0.65 -10.54
C HIS A 153 -0.46 1.67 -9.41
N VAL A 154 0.49 1.60 -8.50
CA VAL A 154 0.69 2.58 -7.43
C VAL A 154 1.36 3.83 -8.02
N ILE A 155 0.87 5.03 -7.68
CA ILE A 155 1.48 6.29 -8.08
C ILE A 155 2.44 6.76 -6.99
N ALA A 156 1.93 6.85 -5.75
CA ALA A 156 2.69 7.33 -4.61
C ALA A 156 2.03 6.89 -3.29
N TRP A 157 2.77 7.04 -2.19
CA TRP A 157 2.25 6.80 -0.85
C TRP A 157 2.89 7.74 0.18
N HIS A 158 2.23 7.84 1.33
CA HIS A 158 2.72 8.64 2.45
C HIS A 158 2.43 7.95 3.80
N TRP A 159 3.44 7.93 4.68
CA TRP A 159 3.29 7.43 6.04
C TRP A 159 2.92 8.54 7.01
N CYS A 160 1.92 8.30 7.85
CA CYS A 160 1.47 9.23 8.88
C CYS A 160 1.00 8.49 10.14
N LYS A 161 0.58 9.24 11.16
CA LYS A 161 -0.08 8.66 12.35
C LYS A 161 -1.56 8.46 12.11
N HIS A 162 -2.20 9.43 11.46
CA HIS A 162 -3.65 9.46 11.21
C HIS A 162 -3.92 10.06 9.83
N GLU A 163 -5.06 9.76 9.27
CA GLU A 163 -5.53 10.29 7.97
C GLU A 163 -6.01 11.74 8.10
N THR A 164 -5.08 12.67 8.29
CA THR A 164 -5.39 14.10 8.39
C THR A 164 -5.39 14.79 7.02
N THR A 165 -6.06 15.92 6.91
CA THR A 165 -6.03 16.75 5.69
C THR A 165 -4.59 17.11 5.31
N ARG A 166 -3.74 17.43 6.28
CA ARG A 166 -2.34 17.80 6.04
C ARG A 166 -1.51 16.63 5.50
N ASP A 167 -1.77 15.42 5.98
CA ASP A 167 -1.02 14.25 5.50
C ASP A 167 -1.46 13.87 4.08
N TYR A 168 -2.74 13.97 3.77
CA TYR A 168 -3.21 13.86 2.38
C TYR A 168 -2.60 14.96 1.50
N GLN A 169 -2.54 16.23 1.93
CA GLN A 169 -1.92 17.30 1.15
C GLN A 169 -0.47 16.97 0.78
N ARG A 170 0.33 16.49 1.73
CA ARG A 170 1.72 16.07 1.48
C ARG A 170 1.85 14.98 0.40
N LEU A 171 0.86 14.10 0.30
CA LEU A 171 0.82 13.11 -0.76
C LEU A 171 0.40 13.74 -2.10
N LEU A 172 -0.68 14.54 -2.08
CA LEU A 172 -1.29 15.11 -3.29
C LEU A 172 -0.39 16.15 -3.98
N GLU A 173 0.38 16.92 -3.21
CA GLU A 173 1.33 17.92 -3.72
C GLU A 173 2.45 17.31 -4.59
N ARG A 174 2.64 16.00 -4.52
CA ARG A 174 3.63 15.25 -5.31
C ARG A 174 3.07 14.69 -6.62
N ILE A 175 1.78 14.85 -6.86
CA ILE A 175 1.05 14.25 -7.97
C ILE A 175 0.26 15.35 -8.68
N GLU A 176 0.34 15.40 -10.00
CA GLU A 176 -0.50 16.33 -10.78
C GLU A 176 -1.99 16.03 -10.58
N ALA A 177 -2.81 17.09 -10.59
CA ALA A 177 -4.24 16.98 -10.37
C ALA A 177 -4.89 16.04 -11.39
N PRO A 178 -5.45 14.90 -10.99
CA PRO A 178 -6.14 13.98 -11.90
C PRO A 178 -7.49 14.56 -12.31
N LEU A 179 -8.07 14.00 -13.35
CA LEU A 179 -9.42 14.40 -13.77
C LEU A 179 -10.47 13.95 -12.74
N ILE A 180 -10.32 12.74 -12.19
CA ILE A 180 -11.24 12.16 -11.21
C ILE A 180 -10.44 11.60 -10.03
N ALA A 181 -10.89 11.87 -8.79
CA ALA A 181 -10.39 11.24 -7.58
C ALA A 181 -11.49 10.39 -6.92
N VAL A 182 -11.23 9.13 -6.65
CA VAL A 182 -12.15 8.22 -5.95
C VAL A 182 -11.73 8.07 -4.49
N ILE A 183 -12.63 8.39 -3.56
CA ILE A 183 -12.37 8.35 -2.12
C ILE A 183 -13.43 7.55 -1.35
N ASP A 184 -13.04 7.01 -0.21
CA ASP A 184 -13.92 6.32 0.72
C ASP A 184 -14.85 7.25 1.52
N GLY A 185 -14.55 8.56 1.56
CA GLY A 185 -15.28 9.65 2.19
C GLY A 185 -14.72 10.09 3.54
N GLY A 186 -13.48 9.80 3.78
CA GLY A 186 -12.73 10.46 4.84
C GLY A 186 -12.69 11.97 4.61
N GLN A 187 -13.01 12.76 5.63
CA GLN A 187 -13.00 14.23 5.53
C GLN A 187 -11.60 14.76 5.21
N GLY A 188 -10.55 14.06 5.68
CA GLY A 188 -9.16 14.42 5.42
C GLY A 188 -8.85 14.43 3.92
N ALA A 189 -9.17 13.34 3.22
CA ALA A 189 -8.98 13.22 1.78
C ALA A 189 -9.80 14.26 1.00
N PHE A 190 -11.09 14.39 1.33
CA PHE A 190 -11.98 15.36 0.68
C PHE A 190 -11.46 16.79 0.76
N SER A 191 -11.09 17.24 1.97
CA SER A 191 -10.58 18.59 2.20
C SER A 191 -9.22 18.82 1.52
N ALA A 192 -8.36 17.82 1.48
CA ALA A 192 -7.07 17.91 0.80
C ALA A 192 -7.23 18.05 -0.72
N ILE A 193 -8.11 17.24 -1.33
CA ILE A 193 -8.40 17.33 -2.78
C ILE A 193 -8.91 18.72 -3.14
N LYS A 194 -9.89 19.25 -2.38
CA LYS A 194 -10.42 20.59 -2.64
C LYS A 194 -9.37 21.69 -2.57
N LYS A 195 -8.32 21.51 -1.80
CA LYS A 195 -7.21 22.47 -1.68
C LYS A 195 -6.13 22.28 -2.74
N CYS A 196 -5.66 21.04 -2.94
CA CYS A 196 -4.55 20.74 -3.85
C CYS A 196 -5.00 20.57 -5.30
N TRP A 197 -6.19 20.01 -5.51
CA TRP A 197 -6.74 19.66 -6.83
C TRP A 197 -8.14 20.25 -7.05
N PRO A 198 -8.29 21.57 -7.09
CA PRO A 198 -9.61 22.25 -7.10
C PRO A 198 -10.47 21.90 -8.32
N THR A 199 -9.85 21.55 -9.44
CA THR A 199 -10.53 21.17 -10.71
C THR A 199 -10.92 19.69 -10.76
N THR A 200 -10.31 18.85 -9.93
CA THR A 200 -10.57 17.39 -9.90
C THR A 200 -12.01 17.09 -9.48
N LYS A 201 -12.71 16.28 -10.25
CA LYS A 201 -14.02 15.75 -9.87
C LYS A 201 -13.87 14.65 -8.83
N ILE A 202 -14.66 14.71 -7.77
CA ILE A 202 -14.60 13.72 -6.69
C ILE A 202 -15.71 12.69 -6.87
N GLN A 203 -15.33 11.43 -7.04
CA GLN A 203 -16.23 10.29 -7.01
C GLN A 203 -16.21 9.67 -5.61
N ARG A 204 -17.34 9.63 -4.97
CA ARG A 204 -17.52 8.89 -3.72
C ARG A 204 -17.59 7.39 -3.99
N CYS A 205 -16.79 6.58 -3.32
CA CYS A 205 -16.91 5.13 -3.43
C CYS A 205 -18.31 4.66 -3.05
N LEU A 206 -19.02 4.06 -4.01
CA LEU A 206 -20.42 3.66 -3.84
C LEU A 206 -20.60 2.56 -2.79
N VAL A 207 -19.62 1.64 -2.68
CA VAL A 207 -19.62 0.59 -1.66
C VAL A 207 -19.49 1.21 -0.26
N HIS A 208 -18.65 2.22 -0.09
CA HIS A 208 -18.55 2.95 1.19
C HIS A 208 -19.83 3.75 1.50
N ALA A 209 -20.46 4.36 0.50
CA ALA A 209 -21.76 5.01 0.69
C ALA A 209 -22.83 4.01 1.18
N GLN A 210 -22.88 2.80 0.60
CA GLN A 210 -23.75 1.70 1.09
C GLN A 210 -23.40 1.29 2.54
N ARG A 211 -22.11 1.12 2.86
CA ARG A 211 -21.64 0.74 4.20
C ARG A 211 -22.04 1.78 5.25
N VAL A 212 -22.02 3.08 4.90
CA VAL A 212 -22.49 4.16 5.80
C VAL A 212 -23.98 4.01 6.10
N VAL A 213 -24.83 3.80 5.10
CA VAL A 213 -26.27 3.57 5.29
C VAL A 213 -26.50 2.32 6.13
N ARG A 214 -25.83 1.20 5.81
CA ARG A 214 -25.91 -0.05 6.57
C ARG A 214 -25.51 0.14 8.06
N ARG A 215 -24.56 1.00 8.35
CA ARG A 215 -24.14 1.31 9.73
C ARG A 215 -25.27 1.94 10.53
N TYR A 216 -26.09 2.77 9.89
CA TYR A 216 -27.21 3.43 10.54
C TYR A 216 -28.48 2.56 10.57
N THR A 217 -28.76 1.80 9.51
CA THR A 217 -30.03 1.05 9.38
C THR A 217 -29.88 -0.42 9.78
N THR A 218 -28.67 -0.94 9.96
CA THR A 218 -28.32 -2.36 10.02
C THR A 218 -28.55 -3.08 8.69
N SER A 219 -28.24 -4.39 8.62
CA SER A 219 -28.52 -5.23 7.44
C SER A 219 -29.96 -5.74 7.39
N ARG A 220 -30.71 -5.62 8.50
CA ARG A 220 -32.11 -6.04 8.66
C ARG A 220 -32.89 -4.93 9.34
N PRO A 221 -33.21 -3.84 8.61
CA PRO A 221 -33.97 -2.71 9.20
C PRO A 221 -35.34 -3.13 9.64
N ARG A 222 -35.75 -2.66 10.81
CA ARG A 222 -37.06 -3.02 11.40
C ARG A 222 -38.22 -2.15 10.88
N THR A 223 -37.94 -0.90 10.52
CA THR A 223 -38.95 0.06 10.05
C THR A 223 -39.04 0.06 8.53
N ASP A 224 -40.22 0.45 7.98
CA ASP A 224 -40.39 0.58 6.53
C ASP A 224 -39.48 1.63 5.93
N ALA A 225 -39.34 2.77 6.57
CA ALA A 225 -38.39 3.81 6.17
C ALA A 225 -36.96 3.28 6.16
N GLY A 226 -36.56 2.52 7.18
CA GLY A 226 -35.25 1.89 7.24
C GLY A 226 -35.03 0.88 6.12
N ARG A 227 -36.01 0.04 5.80
CA ARG A 227 -36.00 -0.92 4.70
C ARG A 227 -35.87 -0.21 3.34
N THR A 228 -36.63 0.85 3.15
CA THR A 228 -36.65 1.59 1.90
C THR A 228 -35.32 2.31 1.63
N ILE A 229 -34.77 3.06 2.61
CA ILE A 229 -33.49 3.75 2.43
C ILE A 229 -32.32 2.76 2.26
N TYR A 230 -32.37 1.61 2.95
CA TYR A 230 -31.35 0.57 2.77
C TYR A 230 -31.41 -0.06 1.37
N ARG A 231 -32.61 -0.32 0.82
CA ARG A 231 -32.80 -0.79 -0.56
C ARG A 231 -32.27 0.24 -1.58
N LEU A 232 -32.52 1.54 -1.37
CA LEU A 232 -31.95 2.60 -2.20
C LEU A 232 -30.42 2.58 -2.19
N ALA A 233 -29.81 2.42 -1.02
CA ALA A 233 -28.36 2.30 -0.91
C ALA A 233 -27.82 1.08 -1.66
N LEU A 234 -28.50 -0.07 -1.60
CA LEU A 234 -28.08 -1.30 -2.31
C LEU A 234 -28.14 -1.16 -3.84
N LYS A 235 -29.00 -0.27 -4.37
CA LYS A 235 -29.09 0.00 -5.80
C LYS A 235 -27.87 0.74 -6.34
N LEU A 236 -27.15 1.54 -5.53
CA LEU A 236 -26.06 2.42 -5.97
C LEU A 236 -25.03 1.73 -6.86
N THR A 237 -24.56 0.55 -6.47
CA THR A 237 -23.54 -0.19 -7.24
C THR A 237 -24.04 -0.89 -8.49
N ARG A 238 -25.34 -0.81 -8.77
CA ARG A 238 -25.97 -1.41 -9.94
C ARG A 238 -26.35 -0.39 -11.00
N ILE A 239 -26.17 0.91 -10.71
CA ILE A 239 -26.47 1.99 -11.62
C ILE A 239 -25.35 2.06 -12.67
N THR A 240 -25.73 2.01 -13.95
CA THR A 240 -24.80 2.00 -15.08
C THR A 240 -25.11 3.05 -16.14
N THR A 241 -26.25 3.76 -16.02
CA THR A 241 -26.67 4.82 -16.95
C THR A 241 -27.13 6.06 -16.22
N LEU A 242 -27.11 7.20 -16.91
CA LEU A 242 -27.61 8.48 -16.37
C LEU A 242 -29.09 8.43 -16.06
N ASP A 243 -29.89 7.75 -16.87
CA ASP A 243 -31.34 7.59 -16.63
C ASP A 243 -31.59 6.81 -15.34
N GLN A 244 -30.82 5.75 -15.08
CA GLN A 244 -30.91 5.01 -13.83
C GLN A 244 -30.49 5.87 -12.63
N ALA A 245 -29.47 6.72 -12.79
CA ALA A 245 -29.04 7.66 -11.76
C ALA A 245 -30.14 8.72 -11.47
N ALA A 246 -30.77 9.27 -12.51
CA ALA A 246 -31.89 10.21 -12.36
C ALA A 246 -33.08 9.55 -11.67
N ALA A 247 -33.46 8.33 -12.09
CA ALA A 247 -34.55 7.57 -11.47
C ALA A 247 -34.24 7.26 -9.99
N TRP A 248 -32.97 6.96 -9.65
CA TRP A 248 -32.53 6.75 -8.26
C TRP A 248 -32.67 8.06 -7.45
N GLY A 249 -32.26 9.19 -8.02
CA GLY A 249 -32.42 10.51 -7.38
C GLY A 249 -33.89 10.86 -7.14
N ALA A 250 -34.78 10.57 -8.08
CA ALA A 250 -36.23 10.72 -7.93
C ALA A 250 -36.77 9.86 -6.77
N GLN A 251 -36.35 8.58 -6.66
CA GLN A 251 -36.71 7.70 -5.56
C GLN A 251 -36.20 8.19 -4.20
N LEU A 252 -35.01 8.79 -4.14
CA LEU A 252 -34.49 9.40 -2.92
C LEU A 252 -35.30 10.64 -2.51
N HIS A 253 -35.75 11.42 -3.48
CA HIS A 253 -36.63 12.58 -3.26
C HIS A 253 -38.01 12.11 -2.77
N GLU A 254 -38.64 11.13 -3.41
CA GLU A 254 -39.90 10.51 -3.01
C GLU A 254 -39.83 9.96 -1.58
N PHE A 255 -38.76 9.25 -1.22
CA PHE A 255 -38.50 8.82 0.14
C PHE A 255 -38.56 9.99 1.12
N SER A 256 -37.94 11.09 0.78
CA SER A 256 -37.95 12.27 1.65
C SER A 256 -39.33 12.88 1.80
N THR A 257 -40.16 12.88 0.76
CA THR A 257 -41.52 13.39 0.79
C THR A 257 -42.42 12.51 1.65
N ILE A 258 -42.33 11.20 1.50
CA ILE A 258 -43.17 10.25 2.27
C ILE A 258 -42.79 10.22 3.74
N TYR A 259 -41.51 10.25 4.08
CA TYR A 259 -41.03 10.03 5.45
C TYR A 259 -40.58 11.31 6.16
N ARG A 260 -40.77 12.52 5.60
CA ARG A 260 -40.29 13.77 6.19
C ARG A 260 -40.84 13.99 7.61
N SER A 261 -42.17 13.99 7.77
CA SER A 261 -42.82 14.21 9.08
C SER A 261 -42.36 13.20 10.12
N TRP A 262 -42.28 11.93 9.72
CA TRP A 262 -41.79 10.84 10.57
C TRP A 262 -40.30 11.02 10.95
N MET A 263 -39.43 11.41 10.03
CA MET A 263 -38.01 11.69 10.34
C MET A 263 -37.81 12.95 11.19
N ASP A 264 -38.79 13.87 11.20
CA ASP A 264 -38.75 15.12 11.97
C ASP A 264 -39.33 14.99 13.36
N GLU A 265 -39.85 13.81 13.74
CA GLU A 265 -40.30 13.51 15.10
C GLU A 265 -39.15 13.64 16.10
N LYS A 266 -39.46 14.22 17.25
CA LYS A 266 -38.54 14.43 18.37
C LYS A 266 -39.05 13.82 19.65
N THR A 267 -38.20 13.13 20.37
CA THR A 267 -38.47 12.57 21.71
C THR A 267 -37.62 13.31 22.74
N THR A 268 -38.20 13.61 23.89
CA THR A 268 -37.46 14.18 25.01
C THR A 268 -36.90 13.02 25.85
N VAL A 269 -35.58 13.00 26.02
CA VAL A 269 -34.86 11.95 26.76
C VAL A 269 -34.10 12.59 27.91
N LYS A 270 -34.14 11.97 29.08
CA LYS A 270 -33.32 12.37 30.23
C LYS A 270 -31.93 11.75 30.09
N ASP A 271 -30.91 12.58 30.09
CA ASP A 271 -29.51 12.09 30.08
C ASP A 271 -29.24 11.38 31.44
N PRO A 272 -28.87 10.09 31.41
CA PRO A 272 -28.68 9.33 32.66
C PRO A 272 -27.44 9.81 33.46
N LYS A 273 -26.51 10.53 32.83
CA LYS A 273 -25.28 11.03 33.48
C LYS A 273 -25.47 12.42 34.09
N THR A 274 -26.13 13.31 33.36
CA THR A 274 -26.29 14.72 33.78
C THR A 274 -27.64 15.02 34.38
N GLY A 275 -28.64 14.13 34.25
CA GLY A 275 -29.99 14.34 34.68
C GLY A 275 -30.78 15.37 33.86
N THR A 276 -30.16 15.99 32.85
CA THR A 276 -30.74 17.01 31.99
C THR A 276 -31.66 16.40 30.92
N TRP A 277 -32.80 17.12 30.67
CA TRP A 277 -33.71 16.71 29.59
C TRP A 277 -33.22 17.30 28.27
N THR A 278 -33.00 16.42 27.28
CA THR A 278 -32.58 16.81 25.91
C THR A 278 -33.62 16.34 24.90
N ARG A 279 -33.88 17.19 23.90
CA ARG A 279 -34.80 16.87 22.81
C ARG A 279 -33.98 16.30 21.64
N THR A 280 -34.14 15.02 21.34
CA THR A 280 -33.43 14.30 20.30
C THR A 280 -34.34 13.81 19.18
N TRP A 281 -33.81 13.56 18.01
CA TRP A 281 -34.58 12.97 16.91
C TRP A 281 -34.96 11.52 17.24
N THR A 282 -36.24 11.19 17.19
CA THR A 282 -36.76 9.84 17.44
C THR A 282 -36.19 8.83 16.47
N HIS A 283 -36.12 9.20 15.20
CA HIS A 283 -35.67 8.37 14.10
C HIS A 283 -34.27 8.76 13.60
N HIS A 284 -33.39 9.09 14.55
CA HIS A 284 -32.06 9.64 14.30
C HIS A 284 -31.25 8.85 13.28
N ASN A 285 -31.22 7.53 13.34
CA ASN A 285 -30.44 6.68 12.48
C ASN A 285 -30.91 6.72 11.02
N VAL A 286 -32.21 6.59 10.78
CA VAL A 286 -32.77 6.67 9.42
C VAL A 286 -32.57 8.07 8.84
N ARG A 287 -32.76 9.10 9.67
CA ARG A 287 -32.47 10.48 9.30
C ARG A 287 -31.01 10.68 8.89
N LYS A 288 -30.05 10.12 9.64
CA LYS A 288 -28.62 10.16 9.27
C LYS A 288 -28.35 9.41 7.97
N ALA A 289 -28.94 8.23 7.76
CA ALA A 289 -28.80 7.48 6.53
C ALA A 289 -29.30 8.28 5.32
N TYR A 290 -30.49 8.87 5.41
CA TYR A 290 -31.04 9.74 4.38
C TYR A 290 -30.14 10.96 4.11
N ASN A 291 -29.78 11.70 5.16
CA ASN A 291 -28.95 12.90 5.03
C ASN A 291 -27.60 12.58 4.38
N SER A 292 -27.01 11.43 4.69
CA SER A 292 -25.77 10.98 4.05
C SER A 292 -25.92 10.82 2.54
N LEU A 293 -26.95 10.09 2.08
CA LEU A 293 -27.20 9.91 0.65
C LEU A 293 -27.59 11.22 -0.05
N ASN A 294 -28.47 12.00 0.59
CA ASN A 294 -28.93 13.27 0.03
C ASN A 294 -27.81 14.30 -0.11
N HIS A 295 -26.89 14.35 0.86
CA HIS A 295 -25.69 15.19 0.74
C HIS A 295 -24.83 14.75 -0.45
N LEU A 296 -24.53 13.46 -0.59
CA LEU A 296 -23.74 12.95 -1.69
C LEU A 296 -24.38 13.19 -3.06
N TRP A 297 -25.71 13.05 -3.15
CA TRP A 297 -26.48 13.32 -4.35
C TRP A 297 -26.42 14.80 -4.73
N ARG A 298 -26.76 15.70 -3.78
CA ARG A 298 -26.76 17.15 -4.02
C ARG A 298 -25.38 17.73 -4.32
N SER A 299 -24.33 17.11 -3.81
CA SER A 299 -22.95 17.51 -4.08
C SER A 299 -22.34 16.85 -5.31
N GLU A 300 -23.15 16.10 -6.08
CA GLU A 300 -22.73 15.42 -7.33
C GLU A 300 -21.56 14.46 -7.16
N LEU A 301 -21.47 13.80 -5.99
CA LEU A 301 -20.34 12.93 -5.65
C LEU A 301 -20.57 11.45 -5.97
N LEU A 302 -21.80 11.06 -6.41
CA LEU A 302 -22.15 9.63 -6.56
C LEU A 302 -21.91 9.06 -7.96
N PHE A 303 -22.11 9.87 -9.01
CA PHE A 303 -22.23 9.35 -10.37
C PHE A 303 -21.30 10.03 -11.37
N VAL A 304 -20.15 10.53 -10.92
CA VAL A 304 -19.12 11.12 -11.78
C VAL A 304 -18.64 10.15 -12.85
N TYR A 305 -18.59 8.86 -12.52
CA TYR A 305 -18.19 7.80 -13.46
C TYR A 305 -19.15 7.62 -14.65
N LEU A 306 -20.40 8.07 -14.56
CA LEU A 306 -21.39 8.01 -15.66
C LEU A 306 -21.28 9.20 -16.61
N ASN A 307 -20.78 10.32 -16.12
CA ASN A 307 -20.54 11.53 -16.89
C ASN A 307 -19.18 12.11 -16.47
N PRO A 308 -18.08 11.46 -16.88
CA PRO A 308 -16.74 11.92 -16.56
C PRO A 308 -16.46 13.28 -17.21
N PRO A 309 -15.54 14.09 -16.65
CA PRO A 309 -15.16 15.36 -17.24
C PRO A 309 -14.46 15.17 -18.58
N ASP A 310 -14.48 16.24 -19.40
CA ASP A 310 -13.74 16.26 -20.66
C ASP A 310 -12.26 15.97 -20.44
N GLY A 311 -11.62 15.31 -21.40
CA GLY A 311 -10.22 14.95 -21.36
C GLY A 311 -9.94 13.53 -20.81
N VAL A 312 -10.94 12.80 -20.31
CA VAL A 312 -10.80 11.38 -19.96
C VAL A 312 -10.57 10.55 -21.23
N LEU A 313 -9.46 9.81 -21.27
CA LEU A 313 -9.05 9.04 -22.45
C LEU A 313 -9.90 7.79 -22.67
N ASP A 314 -10.22 7.07 -21.58
CA ASP A 314 -11.01 5.83 -21.62
C ASP A 314 -12.11 5.85 -20.55
N THR A 315 -13.32 6.24 -20.95
CA THR A 315 -14.50 6.31 -20.07
C THR A 315 -14.92 4.95 -19.55
N HIS A 316 -14.66 3.85 -20.27
CA HIS A 316 -15.00 2.49 -19.83
C HIS A 316 -14.15 2.00 -18.65
N ARG A 317 -12.98 2.59 -18.46
CA ARG A 317 -12.08 2.26 -17.35
C ARG A 317 -12.40 3.02 -16.07
N ILE A 318 -13.25 4.06 -16.12
CA ILE A 318 -13.63 4.84 -14.95
C ILE A 318 -14.46 3.98 -13.99
N LYS A 319 -14.03 3.89 -12.75
CA LYS A 319 -14.67 3.06 -11.71
C LYS A 319 -15.36 3.93 -10.66
N ALA A 320 -16.46 3.42 -10.15
CA ALA A 320 -17.27 4.06 -9.12
C ALA A 320 -16.86 3.67 -7.68
N THR A 321 -15.90 2.74 -7.54
CA THR A 321 -15.56 2.12 -6.24
C THR A 321 -14.07 1.98 -6.07
N THR A 322 -13.61 1.95 -4.82
CA THR A 322 -12.21 1.66 -4.43
C THR A 322 -11.92 0.15 -4.33
N ASN A 323 -12.80 -0.71 -4.83
CA ASN A 323 -12.67 -2.16 -4.69
C ASN A 323 -11.36 -2.71 -5.28
N SER A 324 -10.86 -2.13 -6.37
CA SER A 324 -9.56 -2.50 -6.95
C SER A 324 -8.41 -2.26 -5.96
N LEU A 325 -8.46 -1.14 -5.23
CA LEU A 325 -7.49 -0.81 -4.20
C LEU A 325 -7.70 -1.69 -2.94
N GLU A 326 -8.94 -1.80 -2.44
CA GLU A 326 -9.26 -2.57 -1.23
C GLU A 326 -8.97 -4.07 -1.40
N GLY A 327 -9.46 -4.69 -2.47
CA GLY A 327 -9.29 -6.11 -2.77
C GLY A 327 -7.91 -6.45 -3.34
N GLY A 328 -7.25 -5.50 -3.99
CA GLY A 328 -5.92 -5.64 -4.57
C GLY A 328 -4.82 -5.20 -3.59
N ILE A 329 -4.44 -3.93 -3.66
CA ILE A 329 -3.29 -3.37 -2.95
C ILE A 329 -3.43 -3.50 -1.43
N ASN A 330 -4.54 -3.03 -0.85
CA ASN A 330 -4.72 -3.02 0.60
C ASN A 330 -4.82 -4.42 1.21
N SER A 331 -5.42 -5.38 0.49
CA SER A 331 -5.47 -6.78 0.93
C SER A 331 -4.09 -7.40 1.00
N GLN A 332 -3.23 -7.13 0.02
CA GLN A 332 -1.86 -7.61 -0.03
C GLN A 332 -0.99 -6.94 1.05
N ILE A 333 -1.14 -5.64 1.27
CA ILE A 333 -0.48 -4.92 2.37
C ILE A 333 -0.81 -5.58 3.72
N LYS A 334 -2.09 -5.84 3.98
CA LYS A 334 -2.54 -6.50 5.22
C LYS A 334 -2.01 -7.92 5.34
N LEU A 335 -1.94 -8.66 4.23
CA LEU A 335 -1.35 -10.00 4.20
C LEU A 335 0.14 -9.96 4.54
N LEU A 336 0.92 -9.11 3.87
CA LEU A 336 2.35 -8.95 4.12
C LEU A 336 2.62 -8.47 5.56
N ALA A 337 1.89 -7.48 6.06
CA ALA A 337 2.03 -7.00 7.43
C ALA A 337 1.75 -8.12 8.45
N ARG A 338 0.77 -8.99 8.17
CA ARG A 338 0.46 -10.16 9.01
C ARG A 338 1.55 -11.22 8.94
N THR A 339 2.06 -11.52 7.76
CA THR A 339 3.16 -12.50 7.55
C THR A 339 4.43 -12.05 8.30
N HIS A 340 4.71 -10.74 8.30
CA HIS A 340 5.87 -10.14 8.95
C HIS A 340 5.56 -9.46 10.30
N ARG A 341 4.53 -9.91 11.01
CA ARG A 341 4.04 -9.28 12.26
C ARG A 341 5.07 -9.19 13.40
N GLY A 342 6.11 -10.02 13.38
CA GLY A 342 7.18 -10.01 14.40
C GLY A 342 8.27 -8.96 14.16
N ARG A 343 8.15 -8.13 13.09
CA ARG A 343 9.13 -7.08 12.79
C ARG A 343 8.73 -5.76 13.44
N SER A 344 9.73 -4.91 13.73
CA SER A 344 9.47 -3.53 14.19
C SER A 344 8.64 -2.75 13.16
N GLY A 345 7.94 -1.71 13.62
CA GLY A 345 7.12 -0.87 12.75
C GLY A 345 7.93 -0.23 11.61
N GLU A 346 9.17 0.14 11.87
CA GLU A 346 10.07 0.71 10.85
C GLU A 346 10.45 -0.31 9.78
N ARG A 347 10.78 -1.55 10.16
CA ARG A 347 11.04 -2.64 9.19
C ARG A 347 9.80 -3.01 8.41
N GLN A 348 8.61 -2.94 9.02
CA GLN A 348 7.36 -3.11 8.28
C GLN A 348 7.13 -1.99 7.26
N ARG A 349 7.44 -0.73 7.61
CA ARG A 349 7.40 0.38 6.64
C ARG A 349 8.32 0.11 5.46
N ARG A 350 9.59 -0.17 5.71
CA ARG A 350 10.58 -0.43 4.65
C ARG A 350 10.17 -1.59 3.74
N MET A 351 9.63 -2.66 4.32
CA MET A 351 9.08 -3.79 3.56
C MET A 351 7.95 -3.35 2.63
N LEU A 352 6.99 -2.60 3.16
CA LEU A 352 5.85 -2.12 2.39
C LEU A 352 6.25 -1.07 1.36
N ASP A 353 7.22 -0.21 1.66
CA ASP A 353 7.79 0.74 0.70
C ASP A 353 8.38 0.02 -0.52
N TRP A 354 9.17 -1.03 -0.30
CA TRP A 354 9.70 -1.85 -1.40
C TRP A 354 8.59 -2.54 -2.19
N TRP A 355 7.59 -3.10 -1.50
CA TRP A 355 6.48 -3.75 -2.17
C TRP A 355 5.67 -2.77 -3.02
N LEU A 356 5.36 -1.58 -2.48
CA LEU A 356 4.64 -0.52 -3.21
C LEU A 356 5.46 0.00 -4.39
N TYR A 357 6.75 0.21 -4.20
CA TYR A 357 7.66 0.65 -5.26
C TYR A 357 7.65 -0.30 -6.45
N LEU A 358 7.69 -1.60 -6.20
CA LEU A 358 7.60 -2.63 -7.25
C LEU A 358 6.22 -2.71 -7.92
N LYS A 359 5.21 -2.05 -7.37
CA LYS A 359 3.87 -1.91 -7.95
C LYS A 359 3.66 -0.57 -8.65
N THR A 360 4.66 0.28 -8.73
CA THR A 360 4.61 1.48 -9.57
C THR A 360 4.67 1.11 -11.06
N GLU A 361 4.42 2.06 -11.92
CA GLU A 361 4.34 1.80 -13.36
C GLU A 361 5.69 1.36 -13.96
N LEU A 362 6.77 2.03 -13.57
CA LEU A 362 8.12 1.80 -14.10
C LEU A 362 9.15 1.73 -12.95
N PRO A 363 9.13 0.68 -12.14
CA PRO A 363 10.10 0.54 -11.07
C PRO A 363 11.49 0.25 -11.63
N ASP A 364 12.48 0.92 -11.10
CA ASP A 364 13.89 0.60 -11.36
C ASP A 364 14.29 -0.75 -10.77
N ASP A 365 15.36 -1.33 -11.28
CA ASP A 365 15.95 -2.53 -10.68
C ASP A 365 16.38 -2.27 -9.23
N PRO A 366 15.80 -2.99 -8.24
CA PRO A 366 16.14 -2.83 -6.84
C PRO A 366 17.64 -3.00 -6.54
N ALA A 367 18.33 -3.88 -7.28
CA ALA A 367 19.76 -4.08 -7.10
C ALA A 367 20.57 -2.86 -7.58
N ARG A 368 20.10 -2.14 -8.60
CA ARG A 368 20.70 -0.89 -9.07
C ARG A 368 20.58 0.20 -8.00
N ILE A 369 19.41 0.33 -7.40
CA ILE A 369 19.13 1.28 -6.30
C ILE A 369 20.02 0.97 -5.10
N ALA A 370 20.05 -0.28 -4.66
CA ALA A 370 20.86 -0.69 -3.52
C ALA A 370 22.38 -0.47 -3.74
N ARG A 371 22.85 -0.64 -4.98
CA ARG A 371 24.24 -0.39 -5.32
C ARG A 371 24.63 1.08 -5.17
N GLN A 372 23.74 2.03 -5.48
CA GLN A 372 23.98 3.47 -5.34
C GLN A 372 24.21 3.88 -3.88
N SER A 373 23.61 3.18 -2.92
CA SER A 373 23.81 3.38 -1.48
C SER A 373 24.84 2.41 -0.86
N ASN A 374 25.73 1.84 -1.67
CA ASN A 374 26.68 0.82 -1.24
C ASN A 374 25.99 -0.32 -0.43
N TRP A 375 24.83 -0.74 -0.90
CA TRP A 375 24.03 -1.80 -0.27
C TRP A 375 23.62 -1.47 1.19
N GLY A 376 23.45 -0.20 1.51
CA GLY A 376 23.11 0.28 2.86
C GLY A 376 24.29 0.32 3.84
N GLN A 377 25.50 -0.06 3.42
CA GLN A 377 26.69 -0.06 4.29
C GLN A 377 27.06 1.34 4.78
N ASP A 378 26.92 2.35 3.93
CA ASP A 378 27.23 3.73 4.27
C ASP A 378 26.32 4.27 5.39
N GLN A 379 25.05 3.91 5.36
CA GLN A 379 24.09 4.26 6.42
C GLN A 379 24.37 3.47 7.71
N LEU A 380 24.73 2.18 7.58
CA LEU A 380 25.08 1.36 8.74
C LEU A 380 26.30 1.92 9.46
N ALA A 381 27.31 2.39 8.74
CA ALA A 381 28.49 3.04 9.30
C ALA A 381 28.11 4.31 10.10
N LYS A 382 27.22 5.15 9.54
CA LYS A 382 26.73 6.36 10.24
C LYS A 382 26.00 6.03 11.54
N VAL A 383 25.09 5.04 11.52
CA VAL A 383 24.36 4.59 12.72
C VAL A 383 25.34 4.08 13.77
N SER A 384 26.32 3.26 13.38
CA SER A 384 27.34 2.73 14.30
C SER A 384 28.17 3.86 14.95
N THR A 385 28.50 4.91 14.20
CA THR A 385 29.24 6.06 14.72
C THR A 385 28.41 6.86 15.72
N LEU A 386 27.13 7.11 15.39
CA LEU A 386 26.21 7.82 16.31
C LEU A 386 26.03 7.05 17.63
N THR A 387 25.81 5.74 17.57
CA THR A 387 25.67 4.89 18.75
C THR A 387 26.96 4.89 19.60
N GLN A 388 28.14 4.93 18.99
CA GLN A 388 29.41 5.05 19.71
C GLN A 388 29.53 6.39 20.41
N HIS A 389 29.14 7.49 19.77
CA HIS A 389 29.13 8.83 20.38
C HIS A 389 28.15 8.94 21.53
N GLU A 390 26.94 8.38 21.38
CA GLU A 390 25.95 8.33 22.47
C GLU A 390 26.45 7.55 23.67
N ASN A 391 27.04 6.37 23.45
CA ASN A 391 27.64 5.57 24.51
C ASN A 391 28.83 6.27 25.19
N GLN A 392 29.67 7.02 24.45
CA GLN A 392 30.73 7.80 25.03
C GLN A 392 30.20 8.95 25.86
N ALA A 393 29.20 9.68 25.35
CA ALA A 393 28.57 10.79 26.09
C ALA A 393 27.91 10.33 27.39
N ASP A 394 27.26 9.14 27.37
CA ASP A 394 26.67 8.54 28.57
C ASP A 394 27.74 8.11 29.57
N HIS A 395 28.89 7.63 29.13
CA HIS A 395 30.04 7.33 29.98
C HIS A 395 30.64 8.59 30.60
N GLU A 396 30.82 9.67 29.83
CA GLU A 396 31.35 10.92 30.28
C GLU A 396 30.43 11.67 31.26
N THR A 397 29.14 11.50 31.14
CA THR A 397 28.12 12.08 32.03
C THR A 397 27.87 11.28 33.29
N GLY A 398 28.54 10.14 33.45
CA GLY A 398 28.35 9.23 34.59
C GLY A 398 26.93 8.60 34.63
N ARG A 399 26.20 8.69 33.57
CA ARG A 399 24.92 7.99 33.46
C ARG A 399 25.16 6.47 33.35
N PRO A 400 24.40 5.67 34.07
CA PRO A 400 24.43 4.21 33.88
C PRO A 400 24.16 3.89 32.41
N ALA A 401 24.81 2.87 31.87
CA ALA A 401 24.51 2.38 30.54
C ALA A 401 23.00 2.16 30.39
N LEU A 402 22.49 2.28 29.17
CA LEU A 402 21.06 2.11 28.82
C LEU A 402 20.41 0.88 29.47
N TYR A 403 21.23 -0.10 29.83
CA TYR A 403 20.84 -1.31 30.54
C TYR A 403 20.33 -1.00 31.97
N ASP A 404 20.89 -0.04 32.67
CA ASP A 404 20.47 0.29 34.04
C ASP A 404 19.16 1.09 34.07
N ASN A 405 18.84 1.79 32.99
CA ASN A 405 17.52 2.42 32.81
C ASN A 405 16.40 1.37 32.64
N ALA A 406 16.75 0.15 32.24
CA ALA A 406 15.82 -0.98 32.15
C ALA A 406 15.42 -1.53 33.53
N ILE A 407 16.17 -1.14 34.58
CA ILE A 407 15.91 -1.55 35.98
C ILE A 407 15.22 -0.41 36.76
N ASP A 408 14.94 0.73 36.11
CA ASP A 408 14.13 1.78 36.69
C ASP A 408 12.78 1.19 37.14
N THR A 409 12.36 1.57 38.35
CA THR A 409 11.11 1.12 38.97
C THR A 409 9.89 1.37 38.09
N ASN A 410 9.95 2.32 37.16
CA ASN A 410 8.94 2.57 36.16
C ASN A 410 8.90 1.49 35.05
N TYR A 411 9.99 0.76 34.83
CA TYR A 411 10.05 -0.28 33.80
C TYR A 411 9.24 -1.53 34.18
N THR A 412 9.04 -1.77 35.49
CA THR A 412 8.16 -2.85 35.94
C THR A 412 6.72 -2.69 35.48
N HIS A 413 6.31 -1.49 35.11
CA HIS A 413 4.98 -1.21 34.57
C HIS A 413 4.83 -1.63 33.12
N SER A 414 5.93 -1.69 32.35
CA SER A 414 5.90 -2.10 30.95
C SER A 414 5.69 -3.60 30.78
N ILE A 415 5.90 -4.40 31.80
CA ILE A 415 5.62 -5.85 31.80
C ILE A 415 4.26 -6.17 32.43
N GLY A 416 3.45 -5.18 32.73
CA GLY A 416 2.09 -5.37 33.28
C GLY A 416 2.05 -5.76 34.77
N ILE A 417 3.18 -5.77 35.47
CA ILE A 417 3.25 -6.06 36.89
C ILE A 417 3.50 -4.73 37.63
N GLN A 418 2.47 -4.19 38.27
CA GLN A 418 2.64 -3.05 39.17
C GLN A 418 3.17 -3.53 40.53
N LYS A 419 4.23 -2.88 41.01
CA LYS A 419 4.76 -3.12 42.35
C LYS A 419 3.66 -2.80 43.37
N GLY A 420 3.19 -3.82 44.09
CA GLY A 420 2.13 -3.69 45.09
C GLY A 420 0.75 -4.25 44.71
N GLN A 421 0.63 -4.92 43.57
CA GLN A 421 -0.56 -5.67 43.17
C GLN A 421 -0.40 -7.21 43.26
N ILE A 422 0.56 -7.66 44.06
CA ILE A 422 0.71 -9.10 44.43
C ILE A 422 0.27 -9.25 45.87
#